data_2a88d434ec0ee7c23497fd1b9da8b56b
#
_entry.id   2a88d434ec0ee7c23497fd1b9da8b56b
#
_cell.length_a   1.000
_cell.length_b   1.000
_cell.length_c   1.000
_cell.angle_alpha   90.00
_cell.angle_beta   90.00
_cell.angle_gamma   90.00
#
_symmetry.space_group_name_H-M   'P 1'
#
loop_
_entity.id
_entity.type
_entity.pdbx_description
1 polymer ?
#
loop_
_entity_poly.entity_id
_entity_poly.type
_entity_poly.pdbx_seq_one_letter_code
_entity_poly.pdbx_strand_id
1 'polypeptide(L)'
;LNETSANALLKTLEEPAAGTRLLLCVDDPERLLPTVRSRCQRVRLVPPAPEQALDWLTRQGVEGAAALLRATGGEPLAARSLLAEGLTPALWSQLPGQVAKGDTRSLAALALPRAVRVLQQICHDAMALAAGGSPRFFEPGLFPPGARLELLADWASELARVARHDEHPWNAPLRVEALVAQGQRAWNAP
;
A
#
# COMPACT_ATOMS: atom_id res chain seq x y z
N LEU A 1 -6.12 8.34 17.16
CA LEU A 1 -6.58 8.86 18.46
C LEU A 1 -7.92 8.22 18.76
N ASN A 2 -8.04 7.48 19.88
CA ASN A 2 -9.32 7.02 20.36
C ASN A 2 -10.06 8.20 21.05
N GLU A 3 -11.35 8.04 21.28
CA GLU A 3 -12.23 9.10 21.83
C GLU A 3 -11.76 9.62 23.19
N THR A 4 -11.30 8.74 24.07
CA THR A 4 -10.77 9.07 25.39
C THR A 4 -9.50 9.93 25.31
N SER A 5 -8.56 9.54 24.45
CA SER A 5 -7.30 10.29 24.24
C SER A 5 -7.56 11.64 23.55
N ALA A 6 -8.54 11.71 22.65
CA ALA A 6 -8.91 12.96 22.00
C ALA A 6 -9.51 13.95 23.01
N ASN A 7 -10.38 13.48 23.91
CA ASN A 7 -10.97 14.30 24.95
C ASN A 7 -9.92 14.83 25.96
N ALA A 8 -8.91 14.03 26.29
CA ALA A 8 -7.80 14.48 27.14
C ALA A 8 -6.97 15.62 26.50
N LEU A 9 -6.87 15.63 25.16
CA LEU A 9 -6.18 16.68 24.41
C LEU A 9 -6.96 18.00 24.33
N LEU A 10 -8.27 17.99 24.44
CA LEU A 10 -9.10 19.19 24.24
C LEU A 10 -8.68 20.33 25.16
N LYS A 11 -8.44 20.05 26.45
CA LYS A 11 -8.03 21.08 27.41
C LYS A 11 -6.70 21.73 27.01
N THR A 12 -5.75 20.95 26.54
CA THR A 12 -4.44 21.45 26.09
C THR A 12 -4.54 22.21 24.77
N LEU A 13 -5.51 21.86 23.91
CA LEU A 13 -5.77 22.57 22.65
C LEU A 13 -6.49 23.90 22.89
N GLU A 14 -7.32 24.00 23.93
CA GLU A 14 -8.03 25.22 24.30
C GLU A 14 -7.13 26.23 25.01
N GLU A 15 -6.30 25.74 25.92
CA GLU A 15 -5.46 26.57 26.79
C GLU A 15 -3.99 26.06 26.75
N PRO A 16 -3.30 26.16 25.60
CA PRO A 16 -1.92 25.73 25.53
C PRO A 16 -1.02 26.64 26.39
N ALA A 17 -0.04 26.06 27.07
CA ALA A 17 0.97 26.85 27.78
C ALA A 17 1.69 27.81 26.82
N ALA A 18 2.12 28.96 27.32
CA ALA A 18 2.77 29.98 26.50
C ALA A 18 3.95 29.38 25.71
N GLY A 19 4.00 29.63 24.39
CA GLY A 19 5.03 29.13 23.50
C GLY A 19 4.83 27.69 23.00
N THR A 20 3.79 26.98 23.46
CA THR A 20 3.48 25.62 22.98
C THR A 20 2.83 25.64 21.60
N ARG A 21 3.30 24.74 20.72
CA ARG A 21 2.68 24.45 19.42
C ARG A 21 2.39 22.96 19.33
N LEU A 22 1.16 22.62 18.99
CA LEU A 22 0.71 21.23 18.81
C LEU A 22 0.55 20.98 17.32
N LEU A 23 1.21 19.93 16.81
CA LEU A 23 1.10 19.47 15.44
C LEU A 23 0.40 18.09 15.43
N LEU A 24 -0.81 18.05 14.85
CA LEU A 24 -1.59 16.84 14.70
C LEU A 24 -1.50 16.38 13.24
N CYS A 25 -0.75 15.29 12.99
CA CYS A 25 -0.65 14.67 11.66
C CYS A 25 -1.73 13.59 11.53
N VAL A 26 -2.54 13.67 10.50
CA VAL A 26 -3.63 12.74 10.23
C VAL A 26 -3.75 12.46 8.75
N ASP A 27 -4.02 11.21 8.38
CA ASP A 27 -4.24 10.82 6.99
C ASP A 27 -5.65 11.20 6.51
N ASP A 28 -6.63 11.11 7.42
CA ASP A 28 -8.03 11.44 7.14
C ASP A 28 -8.58 12.40 8.20
N PRO A 29 -8.69 13.70 7.88
CA PRO A 29 -9.20 14.72 8.82
C PRO A 29 -10.65 14.49 9.25
N GLU A 30 -11.46 13.80 8.46
CA GLU A 30 -12.87 13.55 8.77
C GLU A 30 -13.04 12.48 9.88
N ARG A 31 -12.01 11.70 10.13
CA ARG A 31 -11.96 10.74 11.26
C ARG A 31 -11.58 11.39 12.60
N LEU A 32 -11.18 12.66 12.60
CA LEU A 32 -10.99 13.41 13.83
C LEU A 32 -12.34 13.86 14.41
N LEU A 33 -12.41 13.86 15.74
CA LEU A 33 -13.56 14.45 16.41
C LEU A 33 -13.75 15.92 15.97
N PRO A 34 -14.98 16.35 15.67
CA PRO A 34 -15.27 17.74 15.27
C PRO A 34 -14.75 18.76 16.28
N THR A 35 -14.75 18.40 17.56
CA THR A 35 -14.24 19.22 18.67
C THR A 35 -12.73 19.47 18.61
N VAL A 36 -11.94 18.49 18.18
CA VAL A 36 -10.49 18.64 17.95
C VAL A 36 -10.27 19.46 16.68
N ARG A 37 -10.99 19.13 15.60
CA ARG A 37 -10.84 19.78 14.31
C ARG A 37 -11.16 21.28 14.35
N SER A 38 -12.17 21.70 15.12
CA SER A 38 -12.55 23.11 15.24
C SER A 38 -11.53 23.98 15.98
N ARG A 39 -10.61 23.35 16.73
CA ARG A 39 -9.56 24.04 17.51
C ARG A 39 -8.18 24.01 16.83
N CYS A 40 -8.09 23.43 15.66
CA CYS A 40 -6.85 23.31 14.91
C CYS A 40 -6.91 24.09 13.59
N GLN A 41 -5.83 24.75 13.25
CA GLN A 41 -5.66 25.28 11.91
C GLN A 41 -5.32 24.11 10.94
N ARG A 42 -6.13 23.94 9.90
CA ARG A 42 -5.93 22.90 8.90
C ARG A 42 -4.85 23.33 7.90
N VAL A 43 -3.80 22.55 7.79
CA VAL A 43 -2.77 22.66 6.75
C VAL A 43 -2.82 21.41 5.90
N ARG A 44 -3.20 21.57 4.64
CA ARG A 44 -3.21 20.45 3.67
C ARG A 44 -1.83 20.29 3.07
N LEU A 45 -1.21 19.15 3.31
CA LEU A 45 0.02 18.77 2.61
C LEU A 45 -0.36 18.11 1.29
N VAL A 46 0.05 18.71 0.19
CA VAL A 46 -0.19 18.17 -1.15
C VAL A 46 0.99 17.26 -1.50
N PRO A 47 0.76 16.03 -2.03
CA PRO A 47 1.84 15.19 -2.54
C PRO A 47 2.68 15.95 -3.56
N PRO A 48 4.00 15.70 -3.62
CA PRO A 48 4.85 16.34 -4.62
C PRO A 48 4.43 15.91 -6.04
N ALA A 49 4.68 16.77 -7.02
CA ALA A 49 4.51 16.40 -8.42
C ALA A 49 5.39 15.18 -8.76
N PRO A 50 4.95 14.28 -9.67
CA PRO A 50 5.70 13.05 -9.98
C PRO A 50 7.15 13.30 -10.37
N GLU A 51 7.43 14.38 -11.12
CA GLU A 51 8.78 14.76 -11.54
C GLU A 51 9.65 15.17 -10.34
N GLN A 52 9.08 15.91 -9.39
CA GLN A 52 9.78 16.33 -8.17
C GLN A 52 10.11 15.14 -7.27
N ALA A 53 9.16 14.21 -7.14
CA ALA A 53 9.35 12.97 -6.38
C ALA A 53 10.43 12.09 -7.00
N LEU A 54 10.43 11.96 -8.33
CA LEU A 54 11.42 11.20 -9.08
C LEU A 54 12.82 11.82 -8.96
N ASP A 55 12.94 13.13 -9.15
CA ASP A 55 14.20 13.87 -9.03
C ASP A 55 14.77 13.75 -7.59
N TRP A 56 13.92 13.85 -6.58
CA TRP A 56 14.33 13.67 -5.18
C TRP A 56 14.88 12.26 -4.93
N LEU A 57 14.19 11.19 -5.41
CA LEU A 57 14.66 9.81 -5.27
C LEU A 57 15.98 9.57 -6.00
N THR A 58 16.14 10.14 -7.19
CA THR A 58 17.37 10.04 -7.99
C THR A 58 18.54 10.69 -7.25
N ARG A 59 18.35 11.88 -6.65
CA ARG A 59 19.37 12.52 -5.80
C ARG A 59 19.69 11.74 -4.53
N GLN A 60 18.77 10.92 -4.04
CA GLN A 60 19.03 9.99 -2.94
C GLN A 60 19.73 8.70 -3.38
N GLY A 61 20.13 8.58 -4.65
CA GLY A 61 20.81 7.40 -5.19
C GLY A 61 19.91 6.18 -5.37
N VAL A 62 18.59 6.35 -5.46
CA VAL A 62 17.64 5.25 -5.65
C VAL A 62 17.65 4.83 -7.12
N GLU A 63 18.28 3.70 -7.42
CA GLU A 63 18.22 3.10 -8.75
C GLU A 63 16.80 2.60 -9.06
N GLY A 64 16.34 2.79 -10.31
CA GLY A 64 14.99 2.38 -10.73
C GLY A 64 13.88 3.15 -10.01
N ALA A 65 14.14 4.39 -9.59
CA ALA A 65 13.24 5.25 -8.83
C ALA A 65 11.83 5.34 -9.43
N ALA A 66 11.69 5.35 -10.76
CA ALA A 66 10.41 5.44 -11.44
C ALA A 66 9.49 4.23 -11.14
N ALA A 67 10.06 3.02 -11.15
CA ALA A 67 9.30 1.79 -10.84
C ALA A 67 8.85 1.76 -9.37
N LEU A 68 9.76 2.12 -8.45
CA LEU A 68 9.43 2.16 -7.01
C LEU A 68 8.43 3.29 -6.67
N LEU A 69 8.55 4.44 -7.32
CA LEU A 69 7.61 5.54 -7.15
C LEU A 69 6.20 5.13 -7.62
N ARG A 70 6.10 4.45 -8.77
CA ARG A 70 4.84 3.87 -9.25
C ARG A 70 4.30 2.83 -8.27
N ALA A 71 5.15 1.92 -7.79
CA ALA A 71 4.80 0.90 -6.79
C ALA A 71 4.15 1.47 -5.53
N THR A 72 4.48 2.70 -5.17
CA THR A 72 3.93 3.38 -3.98
C THR A 72 2.84 4.40 -4.30
N GLY A 73 2.38 4.46 -5.55
CA GLY A 73 1.35 5.40 -5.95
C GLY A 73 1.81 6.88 -5.96
N GLY A 74 3.11 7.11 -6.06
CA GLY A 74 3.71 8.45 -6.12
C GLY A 74 4.29 8.94 -4.79
N GLU A 75 4.40 8.09 -3.77
CA GLU A 75 4.93 8.45 -2.45
C GLU A 75 6.45 8.19 -2.36
N PRO A 76 7.33 9.21 -2.40
CA PRO A 76 8.78 8.99 -2.49
C PRO A 76 9.39 8.40 -1.22
N LEU A 77 8.88 8.73 -0.03
CA LEU A 77 9.36 8.12 1.22
C LEU A 77 9.00 6.64 1.31
N ALA A 78 7.80 6.26 0.87
CA ALA A 78 7.39 4.88 0.79
C ALA A 78 8.21 4.09 -0.24
N ALA A 79 8.56 4.71 -1.38
CA ALA A 79 9.44 4.11 -2.39
C ALA A 79 10.82 3.75 -1.81
N ARG A 80 11.39 4.65 -1.02
CA ARG A 80 12.66 4.38 -0.32
C ARG A 80 12.53 3.27 0.73
N SER A 81 11.40 3.20 1.43
CA SER A 81 11.14 2.12 2.40
C SER A 81 11.02 0.76 1.72
N LEU A 82 10.39 0.67 0.54
CA LEU A 82 10.34 -0.57 -0.24
C LEU A 82 11.74 -1.12 -0.53
N LEU A 83 12.65 -0.25 -0.95
CA LEU A 83 14.03 -0.64 -1.23
C LEU A 83 14.75 -1.14 0.04
N ALA A 84 14.56 -0.48 1.18
CA ALA A 84 15.12 -0.90 2.46
C ALA A 84 14.55 -2.25 2.94
N GLU A 85 13.35 -2.61 2.53
CA GLU A 85 12.70 -3.91 2.80
C GLU A 85 13.12 -5.00 1.78
N GLY A 86 14.04 -4.69 0.84
CA GLY A 86 14.53 -5.63 -0.16
C GLY A 86 13.68 -5.73 -1.43
N LEU A 87 12.63 -4.93 -1.56
CA LEU A 87 11.81 -4.85 -2.77
C LEU A 87 12.51 -3.97 -3.81
N THR A 88 13.49 -4.56 -4.51
CA THR A 88 14.20 -3.88 -5.60
C THR A 88 13.30 -3.72 -6.84
N PRO A 89 13.60 -2.78 -7.76
CA PRO A 89 12.86 -2.64 -9.01
C PRO A 89 12.82 -3.93 -9.84
N ALA A 90 13.91 -4.69 -9.87
CA ALA A 90 14.00 -5.97 -10.58
C ALA A 90 13.06 -7.01 -9.96
N LEU A 91 13.03 -7.10 -8.63
CA LEU A 91 12.11 -8.00 -7.92
C LEU A 91 10.67 -7.56 -8.13
N TRP A 92 10.39 -6.25 -8.01
CA TRP A 92 9.06 -5.69 -8.21
C TRP A 92 8.46 -6.10 -9.56
N SER A 93 9.23 -5.97 -10.64
CA SER A 93 8.77 -6.33 -11.99
C SER A 93 8.47 -7.82 -12.17
N GLN A 94 9.04 -8.70 -11.36
CA GLN A 94 8.80 -10.15 -11.44
C GLN A 94 7.55 -10.62 -10.69
N LEU A 95 7.08 -9.84 -9.69
CA LEU A 95 6.02 -10.28 -8.78
C LEU A 95 4.71 -10.67 -9.46
N PRO A 96 4.17 -9.96 -10.48
CA PRO A 96 2.94 -10.38 -11.15
C PRO A 96 3.08 -11.77 -11.81
N GLY A 97 4.19 -11.99 -12.50
CA GLY A 97 4.46 -13.29 -13.12
C GLY A 97 4.72 -14.42 -12.13
N GLN A 98 5.35 -14.13 -10.98
CA GLN A 98 5.55 -15.09 -9.89
C GLN A 98 4.21 -15.51 -9.28
N VAL A 99 3.33 -14.57 -8.96
CA VAL A 99 2.00 -14.84 -8.40
C VAL A 99 1.15 -15.65 -9.36
N ALA A 100 1.15 -15.33 -10.64
CA ALA A 100 0.42 -16.10 -11.65
C ALA A 100 0.92 -17.54 -11.80
N LYS A 101 2.18 -17.81 -11.45
CA LYS A 101 2.79 -19.16 -11.42
C LYS A 101 2.66 -19.85 -10.05
N GLY A 102 2.15 -19.18 -9.02
CA GLY A 102 2.07 -19.70 -7.67
C GLY A 102 3.41 -19.67 -6.91
N ASP A 103 4.39 -18.89 -7.38
CA ASP A 103 5.69 -18.76 -6.71
C ASP A 103 5.61 -17.75 -5.57
N THR A 104 5.86 -18.22 -4.35
CA THR A 104 5.72 -17.46 -3.10
C THR A 104 7.04 -16.94 -2.54
N ARG A 105 8.19 -17.38 -3.08
CA ARG A 105 9.52 -17.18 -2.46
C ARG A 105 9.82 -15.72 -2.12
N SER A 106 9.55 -14.82 -3.04
CA SER A 106 9.80 -13.39 -2.86
C SER A 106 8.87 -12.74 -1.84
N LEU A 107 7.62 -13.18 -1.79
CA LEU A 107 6.60 -12.64 -0.88
C LEU A 107 6.69 -13.23 0.52
N ALA A 108 7.11 -14.49 0.64
CA ALA A 108 7.28 -15.16 1.93
C ALA A 108 8.40 -14.54 2.80
N ALA A 109 9.34 -13.83 2.17
CA ALA A 109 10.40 -13.10 2.88
C ALA A 109 9.92 -11.77 3.50
N LEU A 110 8.72 -11.30 3.12
CA LEU A 110 8.15 -10.04 3.60
C LEU A 110 7.32 -10.25 4.86
N ALA A 111 7.20 -9.21 5.68
CA ALA A 111 6.19 -9.18 6.74
C ALA A 111 4.78 -9.31 6.12
N LEU A 112 3.88 -10.06 6.78
CA LEU A 112 2.55 -10.36 6.25
C LEU A 112 1.76 -9.11 5.79
N PRO A 113 1.71 -8.00 6.55
CA PRO A 113 1.00 -6.80 6.09
C PRO A 113 1.57 -6.24 4.78
N ARG A 114 2.90 -6.33 4.59
CA ARG A 114 3.56 -5.89 3.36
C ARG A 114 3.24 -6.84 2.20
N ALA A 115 3.32 -8.14 2.40
CA ALA A 115 2.97 -9.14 1.39
C ALA A 115 1.51 -8.98 0.92
N VAL A 116 0.58 -8.80 1.86
CA VAL A 116 -0.84 -8.57 1.56
C VAL A 116 -1.03 -7.28 0.74
N ARG A 117 -0.36 -6.19 1.09
CA ARG A 117 -0.42 -4.94 0.32
C ARG A 117 0.08 -5.12 -1.12
N VAL A 118 1.19 -5.83 -1.31
CA VAL A 118 1.72 -6.15 -2.65
C VAL A 118 0.72 -6.99 -3.45
N LEU A 119 0.14 -8.02 -2.84
CA LEU A 119 -0.89 -8.84 -3.48
C LEU A 119 -2.14 -8.03 -3.85
N GLN A 120 -2.56 -7.09 -3.02
CA GLN A 120 -3.67 -6.17 -3.33
C GLN A 120 -3.35 -5.30 -4.55
N GLN A 121 -2.12 -4.81 -4.68
CA GLN A 121 -1.69 -4.01 -5.82
C GLN A 121 -1.65 -4.84 -7.11
N ILE A 122 -1.15 -6.08 -7.04
CA ILE A 122 -1.19 -7.01 -8.17
C ILE A 122 -2.63 -7.32 -8.59
N CYS A 123 -3.49 -7.61 -7.62
CA CYS A 123 -4.91 -7.90 -7.87
C CYS A 123 -5.63 -6.70 -8.51
N HIS A 124 -5.41 -5.48 -7.98
CA HIS A 124 -5.94 -4.24 -8.52
C HIS A 124 -5.58 -4.05 -9.99
N ASP A 125 -4.30 -4.18 -10.32
CA ASP A 125 -3.81 -3.94 -11.67
C ASP A 125 -4.24 -5.06 -12.64
N ALA A 126 -4.27 -6.31 -12.18
CA ALA A 126 -4.82 -7.43 -12.93
C ALA A 126 -6.32 -7.22 -13.26
N MET A 127 -7.11 -6.75 -12.29
CA MET A 127 -8.53 -6.40 -12.51
C MET A 127 -8.68 -5.25 -13.51
N ALA A 128 -7.86 -4.19 -13.37
CA ALA A 128 -7.88 -3.06 -14.30
C ALA A 128 -7.60 -3.51 -15.73
N LEU A 129 -6.57 -4.35 -15.94
CA LEU A 129 -6.22 -4.91 -17.25
C LEU A 129 -7.32 -5.84 -17.79
N ALA A 130 -7.88 -6.73 -16.97
CA ALA A 130 -8.97 -7.61 -17.36
C ALA A 130 -10.25 -6.85 -17.78
N ALA A 131 -10.47 -5.66 -17.21
CA ALA A 131 -11.55 -4.74 -17.56
C ALA A 131 -11.21 -3.79 -18.75
N GLY A 132 -10.04 -3.95 -19.39
CA GLY A 132 -9.61 -3.08 -20.50
C GLY A 132 -9.06 -1.72 -20.07
N GLY A 133 -8.78 -1.52 -18.80
CA GLY A 133 -8.18 -0.30 -18.24
C GLY A 133 -6.65 -0.36 -18.18
N SER A 134 -6.06 0.62 -17.48
CA SER A 134 -4.61 0.74 -17.31
C SER A 134 -4.19 0.40 -15.89
N PRO A 135 -3.09 -0.33 -15.69
CA PRO A 135 -2.56 -0.62 -14.37
C PRO A 135 -1.95 0.64 -13.74
N ARG A 136 -1.97 0.66 -12.42
CA ARG A 136 -1.49 1.80 -11.63
C ARG A 136 -0.08 1.59 -11.06
N PHE A 137 0.20 0.39 -10.56
CA PHE A 137 1.38 0.07 -9.74
C PHE A 137 2.47 -0.65 -10.53
N PHE A 138 2.09 -1.36 -11.59
CA PHE A 138 2.99 -2.18 -12.42
C PHE A 138 2.96 -1.75 -13.88
N GLU A 139 3.96 -2.18 -14.65
CA GLU A 139 3.92 -2.04 -16.11
C GLU A 139 2.94 -3.07 -16.71
N PRO A 140 2.15 -2.71 -17.74
CA PRO A 140 1.16 -3.62 -18.32
C PRO A 140 1.73 -4.95 -18.79
N GLY A 141 2.90 -4.95 -19.40
CA GLY A 141 3.56 -6.14 -19.94
C GLY A 141 4.09 -7.15 -18.92
N LEU A 142 3.96 -6.85 -17.61
CA LEU A 142 4.39 -7.74 -16.53
C LEU A 142 3.33 -8.78 -16.15
N PHE A 143 2.11 -8.61 -16.61
CA PHE A 143 1.00 -9.52 -16.32
C PHE A 143 0.83 -10.54 -17.44
N PRO A 144 0.73 -11.85 -17.09
CA PRO A 144 0.29 -12.84 -18.06
C PRO A 144 -1.13 -12.52 -18.56
N PRO A 145 -1.44 -12.80 -19.82
CA PRO A 145 -2.80 -12.62 -20.34
C PRO A 145 -3.79 -13.64 -19.75
N GLY A 146 -5.08 -13.37 -19.91
CA GLY A 146 -6.14 -14.34 -19.63
C GLY A 146 -6.62 -14.40 -18.19
N ALA A 147 -6.29 -13.41 -17.36
CA ALA A 147 -6.83 -13.35 -15.99
C ALA A 147 -8.37 -13.18 -16.01
N ARG A 148 -9.07 -13.99 -15.21
CA ARG A 148 -10.53 -13.98 -15.09
C ARG A 148 -10.98 -12.99 -14.02
N LEU A 149 -11.77 -12.00 -14.42
CA LEU A 149 -12.20 -10.89 -13.56
C LEU A 149 -12.98 -11.38 -12.33
N GLU A 150 -13.84 -12.39 -12.48
CA GLU A 150 -14.62 -12.96 -11.37
C GLU A 150 -13.71 -13.53 -10.28
N LEU A 151 -12.70 -14.31 -10.65
CA LEU A 151 -11.76 -14.91 -9.70
C LEU A 151 -10.84 -13.86 -9.06
N LEU A 152 -10.52 -12.80 -9.78
CA LEU A 152 -9.80 -11.65 -9.22
C LEU A 152 -10.66 -10.91 -8.20
N ALA A 153 -11.97 -10.77 -8.41
CA ALA A 153 -12.88 -10.13 -7.46
C ALA A 153 -13.00 -10.93 -6.15
N ASP A 154 -13.09 -12.26 -6.24
CA ASP A 154 -13.06 -13.14 -5.07
C ASP A 154 -11.75 -13.03 -4.30
N TRP A 155 -10.64 -12.99 -5.03
CA TRP A 155 -9.32 -12.82 -4.45
C TRP A 155 -9.16 -11.45 -3.78
N ALA A 156 -9.65 -10.36 -4.40
CA ALA A 156 -9.65 -9.02 -3.81
C ALA A 156 -10.41 -8.99 -2.48
N SER A 157 -11.56 -9.67 -2.41
CA SER A 157 -12.39 -9.78 -1.20
C SER A 157 -11.64 -10.47 -0.06
N GLU A 158 -10.94 -11.57 -0.37
CA GLU A 158 -10.13 -12.29 0.61
C GLU A 158 -8.92 -11.47 1.08
N LEU A 159 -8.21 -10.81 0.16
CA LEU A 159 -7.10 -9.91 0.50
C LEU A 159 -7.57 -8.77 1.41
N ALA A 160 -8.73 -8.17 1.12
CA ALA A 160 -9.32 -7.14 1.97
C ALA A 160 -9.72 -7.67 3.35
N ARG A 161 -10.20 -8.93 3.44
CA ARG A 161 -10.52 -9.58 4.70
C ARG A 161 -9.28 -9.79 5.56
N VAL A 162 -8.19 -10.27 4.97
CA VAL A 162 -6.92 -10.49 5.69
C VAL A 162 -6.31 -9.17 6.16
N ALA A 163 -6.34 -8.14 5.32
CA ALA A 163 -5.80 -6.83 5.66
C ALA A 163 -6.51 -6.15 6.86
N ARG A 164 -7.76 -6.50 7.15
CA ARG A 164 -8.49 -5.98 8.32
C ARG A 164 -8.18 -6.71 9.63
N HIS A 165 -7.53 -7.86 9.57
CA HIS A 165 -7.24 -8.71 10.73
C HIS A 165 -5.73 -8.95 10.87
N ASP A 166 -4.93 -7.91 10.68
CA ASP A 166 -3.46 -7.96 10.73
C ASP A 166 -2.90 -8.26 12.12
N GLU A 167 -3.64 -7.96 13.19
CA GLU A 167 -3.28 -8.28 14.58
C GLU A 167 -3.49 -9.76 14.96
N HIS A 168 -4.13 -10.57 14.09
CA HIS A 168 -4.33 -11.98 14.40
C HIS A 168 -3.00 -12.76 14.25
N PRO A 169 -2.67 -13.69 15.18
CA PRO A 169 -1.43 -14.46 15.14
C PRO A 169 -1.44 -15.52 14.03
N TRP A 170 -1.42 -15.06 12.77
CA TRP A 170 -1.34 -15.93 11.60
C TRP A 170 0.04 -16.58 11.49
N ASN A 171 0.09 -17.83 11.01
CA ASN A 171 1.30 -18.35 10.40
C ASN A 171 1.53 -17.60 9.07
N ALA A 172 2.38 -16.57 9.11
CA ALA A 172 2.55 -15.65 7.98
C ALA A 172 2.95 -16.35 6.67
N PRO A 173 3.94 -17.27 6.63
CA PRO A 173 4.30 -17.99 5.41
C PRO A 173 3.14 -18.79 4.82
N LEU A 174 2.45 -19.58 5.63
CA LEU A 174 1.31 -20.37 5.18
C LEU A 174 0.17 -19.49 4.66
N ARG A 175 -0.01 -18.30 5.27
CA ARG A 175 -1.03 -17.36 4.83
C ARG A 175 -0.70 -16.76 3.47
N VAL A 176 0.57 -16.39 3.26
CA VAL A 176 1.05 -15.90 1.95
C VAL A 176 0.86 -16.97 0.88
N GLU A 177 1.22 -18.23 1.16
CA GLU A 177 1.02 -19.34 0.24
C GLU A 177 -0.46 -19.50 -0.17
N ALA A 178 -1.37 -19.48 0.80
CA ALA A 178 -2.80 -19.60 0.55
C ALA A 178 -3.32 -18.45 -0.33
N LEU A 179 -2.89 -17.21 -0.06
CA LEU A 179 -3.28 -16.03 -0.83
C LEU A 179 -2.72 -16.06 -2.27
N VAL A 180 -1.48 -16.49 -2.44
CA VAL A 180 -0.86 -16.64 -3.77
C VAL A 180 -1.53 -17.77 -4.55
N ALA A 181 -1.81 -18.91 -3.92
CA ALA A 181 -2.53 -20.03 -4.55
C ALA A 181 -3.93 -19.63 -5.02
N GLN A 182 -4.62 -18.78 -4.26
CA GLN A 182 -5.91 -18.24 -4.69
C GLN A 182 -5.76 -17.29 -5.88
N GLY A 183 -4.78 -16.36 -5.84
CA GLY A 183 -4.47 -15.48 -6.94
C GLY A 183 -4.11 -16.25 -8.22
N GLN A 184 -3.27 -17.26 -8.12
CA GLN A 184 -2.86 -18.13 -9.24
C GLN A 184 -4.06 -18.71 -10.01
N ARG A 185 -5.15 -19.04 -9.34
CA ARG A 185 -6.36 -19.59 -9.98
C ARG A 185 -6.97 -18.63 -10.99
N ALA A 186 -6.78 -17.31 -10.80
CA ALA A 186 -7.31 -16.30 -11.71
C ALA A 186 -6.71 -16.40 -13.13
N TRP A 187 -5.47 -16.92 -13.25
CA TRP A 187 -4.80 -17.12 -14.53
C TRP A 187 -4.86 -18.57 -15.04
N ASN A 188 -5.03 -19.55 -14.16
CA ASN A 188 -4.89 -20.97 -14.50
C ASN A 188 -6.21 -21.76 -14.39
N ALA A 189 -7.34 -21.11 -14.16
CA ALA A 189 -8.64 -21.78 -14.21
C ALA A 189 -9.01 -22.13 -15.65
N PRO A 190 -9.48 -23.36 -15.91
CA PRO A 190 -9.91 -23.80 -17.23
C PRO A 190 -11.09 -22.99 -17.77
#